data_56ad7f759e5e59ff217a9e2ecd98747d
#
_entry.id   56ad7f759e5e59ff217a9e2ecd98747d
#
_cell.length_a   1.000
_cell.length_b   1.000
_cell.length_c   1.000
_cell.angle_alpha   90.00
_cell.angle_beta   90.00
_cell.angle_gamma   90.00
#
_symmetry.space_group_name_H-M   'P 1'
#
loop_
_entity.id
_entity.type
_entity.pdbx_description
1 polymer ?
#
loop_
_entity_poly.entity_id
_entity_poly.type
_entity_poly.pdbx_seq_one_letter_code
_entity_poly.pdbx_strand_id
1 'polypeptide(L)'
;NYPIWEGMEVNTDTEEVHKGRRLIVELLLARCPEVPILKELAAKYGIEEPRFKKEEDDCILCGLCVRICERMGNAAISLTGRGTDMKVDTPFHVQTDLCMACGACVSVCPTGHIKLEDITSHAHRPIPSEYDRGLKGRKPIYVPYAQAIPNIPAIDRSQCIHFKTGGCKICAEFCGVGAIDHSQEDEILELDVGAIILAPGFEAYDPSRYETYGYAHFPNVITSMEFERILSASGPT
;
A
#
# COMPACT_ATOMS: atom_id res chain seq x y z
N ASN A 1 -3.42 23.68 -16.27
CA ASN A 1 -4.40 23.32 -17.29
C ASN A 1 -4.88 24.61 -17.94
N TYR A 2 -4.70 24.71 -19.23
CA TYR A 2 -5.14 25.86 -20.02
C TYR A 2 -6.24 25.36 -20.97
N PRO A 3 -7.39 26.04 -21.08
CA PRO A 3 -8.44 25.63 -22.01
C PRO A 3 -7.92 25.73 -23.44
N ILE A 4 -8.23 24.74 -24.26
CA ILE A 4 -7.91 24.73 -25.68
C ILE A 4 -9.10 25.25 -26.48
N TRP A 5 -8.83 25.96 -27.59
CA TRP A 5 -9.84 26.46 -28.51
C TRP A 5 -9.43 26.22 -29.96
N GLU A 6 -10.38 26.30 -30.88
CA GLU A 6 -10.14 26.11 -32.30
C GLU A 6 -9.18 27.18 -32.85
N GLY A 7 -8.16 26.75 -33.60
CA GLY A 7 -7.14 27.66 -34.15
C GLY A 7 -6.00 27.98 -33.17
N MET A 8 -5.95 27.36 -31.96
CA MET A 8 -4.85 27.53 -31.02
C MET A 8 -3.57 26.99 -31.60
N GLU A 9 -2.52 27.81 -31.72
CA GLU A 9 -1.18 27.40 -32.06
C GLU A 9 -0.35 27.17 -30.77
N VAL A 10 0.28 26.02 -30.66
CA VAL A 10 1.12 25.66 -29.50
C VAL A 10 2.55 25.40 -29.95
N ASN A 11 3.46 26.26 -29.53
CA ASN A 11 4.88 26.11 -29.76
C ASN A 11 5.58 25.47 -28.54
N THR A 12 6.16 24.32 -28.71
CA THR A 12 6.83 23.58 -27.64
C THR A 12 8.37 23.67 -27.68
N ASP A 13 8.91 24.38 -28.66
CA ASP A 13 10.35 24.41 -28.99
C ASP A 13 10.82 25.82 -29.35
N THR A 14 10.45 26.82 -28.53
CA THR A 14 10.94 28.20 -28.64
C THR A 14 12.05 28.46 -27.63
N GLU A 15 12.81 29.54 -27.84
CA GLU A 15 13.88 29.96 -26.92
C GLU A 15 13.36 30.23 -25.50
N GLU A 16 12.16 30.84 -25.38
CA GLU A 16 11.51 31.08 -24.09
C GLU A 16 11.13 29.79 -23.40
N VAL A 17 10.63 28.81 -24.15
CA VAL A 17 10.30 27.48 -23.59
C VAL A 17 11.58 26.77 -23.10
N HIS A 18 12.67 26.85 -23.85
CA HIS A 18 13.95 26.31 -23.43
C HIS A 18 14.51 26.99 -22.17
N LYS A 19 14.44 28.32 -22.10
CA LYS A 19 14.84 29.08 -20.89
C LYS A 19 14.01 28.65 -19.67
N GLY A 20 12.69 28.52 -19.83
CA GLY A 20 11.80 28.10 -18.76
C GLY A 20 12.11 26.68 -18.28
N ARG A 21 12.27 25.72 -19.21
CA ARG A 21 12.65 24.33 -18.89
C ARG A 21 14.00 24.25 -18.19
N ARG A 22 15.00 24.98 -18.70
CA ARG A 22 16.32 25.06 -18.10
C ARG A 22 16.26 25.51 -16.64
N LEU A 23 15.51 26.57 -16.34
CA LEU A 23 15.33 27.05 -14.98
C LEU A 23 14.69 25.98 -14.06
N ILE A 24 13.63 25.31 -14.55
CA ILE A 24 12.95 24.25 -13.78
C ILE A 24 13.91 23.09 -13.50
N VAL A 25 14.64 22.64 -14.52
CA VAL A 25 15.61 21.54 -14.34
C VAL A 25 16.72 21.95 -13.38
N GLU A 26 17.20 23.19 -13.44
CA GLU A 26 18.22 23.71 -12.53
C GLU A 26 17.74 23.75 -11.08
N LEU A 27 16.49 24.17 -10.81
CA LEU A 27 15.87 24.15 -9.50
C LEU A 27 15.72 22.73 -8.95
N LEU A 28 15.29 21.79 -9.81
CA LEU A 28 15.17 20.37 -9.43
C LEU A 28 16.54 19.75 -9.15
N LEU A 29 17.57 20.08 -9.95
CA LEU A 29 18.94 19.63 -9.72
C LEU A 29 19.53 20.20 -8.42
N ALA A 30 19.20 21.43 -8.08
CA ALA A 30 19.62 22.02 -6.81
C ALA A 30 18.99 21.30 -5.60
N ARG A 31 17.71 20.91 -5.72
CA ARG A 31 17.03 20.13 -4.69
C ARG A 31 17.54 18.70 -4.59
N CYS A 32 17.70 18.03 -5.73
CA CYS A 32 18.03 16.60 -5.80
C CYS A 32 19.28 16.37 -6.67
N PRO A 33 20.47 16.77 -6.20
CA PRO A 33 21.69 16.81 -7.02
C PRO A 33 22.21 15.43 -7.38
N GLU A 34 21.89 14.40 -6.62
CA GLU A 34 22.43 13.05 -6.83
C GLU A 34 21.52 12.15 -7.68
N VAL A 35 20.32 12.62 -8.04
CA VAL A 35 19.34 11.83 -8.79
C VAL A 35 19.76 11.66 -10.27
N PRO A 36 19.97 10.43 -10.79
CA PRO A 36 20.52 10.20 -12.13
C PRO A 36 19.69 10.84 -13.25
N ILE A 37 18.37 10.69 -13.23
CA ILE A 37 17.47 11.24 -14.25
C ILE A 37 17.54 12.78 -14.34
N LEU A 38 17.83 13.45 -13.22
CA LEU A 38 17.99 14.90 -13.21
C LEU A 38 19.35 15.30 -13.75
N LYS A 39 20.42 14.53 -13.50
CA LYS A 39 21.73 14.75 -14.10
C LYS A 39 21.69 14.60 -15.63
N GLU A 40 20.96 13.61 -16.12
CA GLU A 40 20.75 13.43 -17.57
C GLU A 40 19.98 14.60 -18.19
N LEU A 41 18.90 15.04 -17.54
CA LEU A 41 18.13 16.21 -17.98
C LEU A 41 18.97 17.50 -17.94
N ALA A 42 19.75 17.69 -16.89
CA ALA A 42 20.63 18.84 -16.74
C ALA A 42 21.68 18.90 -17.87
N ALA A 43 22.30 17.76 -18.17
CA ALA A 43 23.23 17.67 -19.31
C ALA A 43 22.56 18.02 -20.64
N LYS A 44 21.31 17.57 -20.89
CA LYS A 44 20.55 17.90 -22.09
C LYS A 44 20.30 19.41 -22.24
N TYR A 45 20.15 20.13 -21.13
CA TYR A 45 19.93 21.58 -21.14
C TYR A 45 21.21 22.39 -20.88
N GLY A 46 22.39 21.76 -20.90
CA GLY A 46 23.69 22.41 -20.71
C GLY A 46 23.87 23.01 -19.32
N ILE A 47 23.38 22.32 -18.29
CA ILE A 47 23.51 22.71 -16.89
C ILE A 47 24.57 21.79 -16.27
N GLU A 48 25.75 22.31 -15.96
CA GLU A 48 26.82 21.59 -15.27
C GLU A 48 26.63 21.64 -13.76
N GLU A 49 26.36 22.83 -13.24
CA GLU A 49 26.05 23.07 -11.83
C GLU A 49 24.88 24.03 -11.66
N PRO A 50 24.00 23.79 -10.65
CA PRO A 50 22.92 24.71 -10.36
C PRO A 50 23.45 25.98 -9.68
N ARG A 51 22.91 27.14 -10.04
CA ARG A 51 23.20 28.43 -9.40
C ARG A 51 22.64 28.56 -7.99
N PHE A 52 21.69 27.67 -7.64
CA PHE A 52 21.00 27.66 -6.36
C PHE A 52 21.74 26.76 -5.35
N LYS A 53 21.50 27.00 -4.05
CA LYS A 53 22.04 26.16 -3.00
C LYS A 53 21.55 24.72 -3.16
N LYS A 54 22.48 23.77 -3.17
CA LYS A 54 22.16 22.33 -3.22
C LYS A 54 21.56 21.87 -1.90
N GLU A 55 20.51 21.04 -2.00
CA GLU A 55 19.90 20.33 -0.89
C GLU A 55 20.27 18.84 -0.98
N GLU A 56 20.17 18.12 0.11
CA GLU A 56 20.40 16.68 0.16
C GLU A 56 19.03 15.96 0.19
N ASP A 57 18.29 16.03 -0.92
CA ASP A 57 16.98 15.38 -1.08
C ASP A 57 16.99 14.52 -2.38
N ASP A 58 16.19 13.48 -2.39
CA ASP A 58 15.96 12.63 -3.57
C ASP A 58 14.53 12.78 -4.12
N CYS A 59 13.67 13.49 -3.40
CA CYS A 59 12.27 13.66 -3.75
C CYS A 59 12.01 14.94 -4.54
N ILE A 60 11.59 14.81 -5.81
CA ILE A 60 11.21 15.94 -6.68
C ILE A 60 9.77 16.42 -6.47
N LEU A 61 9.07 15.94 -5.47
CA LEU A 61 7.68 16.27 -5.15
C LEU A 61 6.68 16.11 -6.32
N CYS A 62 6.92 15.19 -7.23
CA CYS A 62 6.05 14.96 -8.39
C CYS A 62 4.66 14.43 -8.02
N GLY A 63 4.47 13.91 -6.80
CA GLY A 63 3.20 13.39 -6.27
C GLY A 63 2.70 12.12 -6.96
N LEU A 64 3.50 11.42 -7.77
CA LEU A 64 3.09 10.17 -8.43
C LEU A 64 2.75 9.10 -7.39
N CYS A 65 3.57 8.97 -6.34
CA CYS A 65 3.36 8.03 -5.26
C CYS A 65 2.04 8.29 -4.50
N VAL A 66 1.70 9.55 -4.27
CA VAL A 66 0.43 9.94 -3.63
C VAL A 66 -0.74 9.53 -4.52
N ARG A 67 -0.71 9.93 -5.79
CA ARG A 67 -1.78 9.60 -6.75
C ARG A 67 -1.98 8.10 -6.97
N ILE A 68 -0.89 7.34 -7.03
CA ILE A 68 -1.03 5.88 -7.17
C ILE A 68 -1.58 5.24 -5.89
N CYS A 69 -1.16 5.72 -4.71
CA CYS A 69 -1.69 5.23 -3.44
C CYS A 69 -3.20 5.50 -3.32
N GLU A 70 -3.67 6.67 -3.75
CA GLU A 70 -5.09 7.01 -3.83
C GLU A 70 -5.83 6.09 -4.81
N ARG A 71 -5.29 5.89 -6.02
CA ARG A 71 -5.87 4.97 -7.02
C ARG A 71 -5.92 3.52 -6.56
N MET A 72 -4.99 3.09 -5.71
CA MET A 72 -5.02 1.77 -5.08
C MET A 72 -6.05 1.67 -3.94
N GLY A 73 -6.71 2.78 -3.61
CA GLY A 73 -7.75 2.84 -2.58
C GLY A 73 -7.25 2.97 -1.15
N ASN A 74 -5.93 3.04 -0.95
CA ASN A 74 -5.35 3.09 0.41
C ASN A 74 -5.22 4.52 0.92
N ALA A 75 -4.86 5.49 0.04
CA ALA A 75 -4.65 6.89 0.38
C ALA A 75 -3.78 7.10 1.67
N ALA A 76 -2.78 6.22 1.85
CA ALA A 76 -1.97 6.14 3.07
C ALA A 76 -0.94 7.27 3.18
N ILE A 77 -0.55 7.87 2.05
CA ILE A 77 0.47 8.93 1.96
C ILE A 77 -0.11 10.16 1.27
N SER A 78 0.38 11.32 1.67
CA SER A 78 -0.03 12.61 1.11
C SER A 78 1.15 13.58 1.03
N LEU A 79 0.95 14.72 0.38
CA LEU A 79 1.86 15.85 0.47
C LEU A 79 1.55 16.60 1.77
N THR A 80 2.50 16.67 2.67
CA THR A 80 2.41 17.36 3.96
C THR A 80 3.31 18.58 3.97
N GLY A 81 3.04 19.54 4.85
CA GLY A 81 3.79 20.80 4.92
C GLY A 81 3.41 21.82 3.83
N ARG A 82 4.15 22.90 3.76
CA ARG A 82 3.95 23.99 2.78
C ARG A 82 5.29 24.56 2.30
N GLY A 83 5.32 25.04 1.07
CA GLY A 83 6.51 25.67 0.48
C GLY A 83 7.72 24.76 0.49
N THR A 84 8.83 25.23 1.06
CA THR A 84 10.09 24.47 1.16
C THR A 84 10.01 23.25 2.09
N ASP A 85 9.09 23.28 3.05
CA ASP A 85 8.92 22.17 4.03
C ASP A 85 7.97 21.07 3.51
N MET A 86 7.52 21.20 2.27
CA MET A 86 6.63 20.20 1.65
C MET A 86 7.38 18.89 1.43
N LYS A 87 6.77 17.80 1.88
CA LYS A 87 7.28 16.43 1.71
C LYS A 87 6.15 15.43 1.50
N VAL A 88 6.49 14.26 0.98
CA VAL A 88 5.58 13.11 0.94
C VAL A 88 5.70 12.39 2.27
N ASP A 89 4.58 12.22 2.97
CA ASP A 89 4.57 11.59 4.29
C ASP A 89 3.20 10.99 4.60
N THR A 90 3.12 10.25 5.68
CA THR A 90 1.87 9.81 6.29
C THR A 90 1.28 10.94 7.17
N PRO A 91 -0.04 10.95 7.42
CA PRO A 91 -0.64 11.91 8.34
C PRO A 91 0.06 11.91 9.70
N PHE A 92 0.40 13.10 10.20
CA PHE A 92 1.07 13.33 11.48
C PHE A 92 2.43 12.65 11.63
N HIS A 93 3.08 12.24 10.53
CA HIS A 93 4.38 11.54 10.54
C HIS A 93 4.37 10.22 11.34
N VAL A 94 3.22 9.59 11.45
CA VAL A 94 3.06 8.31 12.15
C VAL A 94 2.73 7.19 11.15
N GLN A 95 3.07 5.98 11.54
CA GLN A 95 2.69 4.81 10.77
C GLN A 95 1.16 4.73 10.66
N THR A 96 0.66 4.37 9.47
CA THR A 96 -0.76 4.29 9.19
C THR A 96 -1.17 2.86 8.84
N ASP A 97 -2.29 2.42 9.41
CA ASP A 97 -2.91 1.12 9.13
C ASP A 97 -3.47 1.03 7.70
N LEU A 98 -3.58 2.16 7.02
CA LEU A 98 -4.03 2.20 5.63
C LEU A 98 -2.96 1.68 4.65
N CYS A 99 -1.68 1.67 5.05
CA CYS A 99 -0.61 1.16 4.22
C CYS A 99 -0.57 -0.36 4.25
N MET A 100 -0.90 -1.01 3.13
CA MET A 100 -0.81 -2.47 2.99
C MET A 100 0.50 -2.95 2.34
N ALA A 101 1.53 -2.11 2.32
CA ALA A 101 2.85 -2.42 1.72
C ALA A 101 2.78 -2.98 0.28
N CYS A 102 1.85 -2.50 -0.54
CA CYS A 102 1.65 -3.02 -1.90
C CYS A 102 2.79 -2.66 -2.89
N GLY A 103 3.70 -1.74 -2.53
CA GLY A 103 4.84 -1.33 -3.34
C GLY A 103 4.51 -0.45 -4.56
N ALA A 104 3.25 -0.09 -4.80
CA ALA A 104 2.86 0.73 -5.94
C ALA A 104 3.57 2.10 -5.98
N CYS A 105 3.77 2.72 -4.81
CA CYS A 105 4.50 3.98 -4.68
C CYS A 105 5.99 3.85 -5.06
N VAL A 106 6.61 2.71 -4.77
CA VAL A 106 8.00 2.39 -5.19
C VAL A 106 8.08 2.29 -6.70
N SER A 107 7.17 1.55 -7.33
CA SER A 107 7.20 1.28 -8.78
C SER A 107 7.02 2.53 -9.65
N VAL A 108 6.36 3.58 -9.15
CA VAL A 108 6.12 4.82 -9.89
C VAL A 108 7.09 5.93 -9.53
N CYS A 109 7.97 5.75 -8.54
CA CYS A 109 8.92 6.78 -8.13
C CYS A 109 10.05 6.94 -9.16
N PRO A 110 10.14 8.07 -9.89
CA PRO A 110 11.12 8.23 -10.95
C PRO A 110 12.54 8.45 -10.41
N THR A 111 12.66 8.83 -9.15
CA THR A 111 13.95 9.12 -8.51
C THR A 111 14.45 7.99 -7.61
N GLY A 112 13.62 6.97 -7.37
CA GLY A 112 13.95 5.89 -6.43
C GLY A 112 13.99 6.33 -4.96
N HIS A 113 13.41 7.50 -4.65
CA HIS A 113 13.35 8.02 -3.27
C HIS A 113 12.63 7.06 -2.31
N ILE A 114 11.55 6.41 -2.77
CA ILE A 114 10.83 5.42 -1.98
C ILE A 114 11.37 4.04 -2.30
N LYS A 115 11.91 3.35 -1.30
CA LYS A 115 12.45 2.00 -1.43
C LYS A 115 11.51 0.97 -0.83
N LEU A 116 11.58 -0.26 -1.34
CA LEU A 116 10.72 -1.35 -0.85
C LEU A 116 11.05 -1.72 0.60
N GLU A 117 12.32 -1.66 0.97
CA GLU A 117 12.82 -1.92 2.33
C GLU A 117 12.21 -0.95 3.35
N ASP A 118 12.08 0.33 2.98
CA ASP A 118 11.50 1.35 3.85
C ASP A 118 10.01 1.07 4.12
N ILE A 119 9.28 0.59 3.10
CA ILE A 119 7.88 0.24 3.24
C ILE A 119 7.70 -1.05 4.03
N THR A 120 8.50 -2.07 3.75
CA THR A 120 8.37 -3.38 4.42
C THR A 120 8.79 -3.34 5.87
N SER A 121 9.75 -2.49 6.23
CA SER A 121 10.16 -2.30 7.64
C SER A 121 9.05 -1.64 8.48
N HIS A 122 8.16 -0.88 7.84
CA HIS A 122 7.02 -0.22 8.45
C HIS A 122 5.68 -0.89 8.15
N ALA A 123 5.71 -2.02 7.42
CA ALA A 123 4.50 -2.72 7.04
C ALA A 123 3.74 -3.22 8.26
N HIS A 124 2.55 -2.73 8.45
CA HIS A 124 1.57 -3.34 9.31
C HIS A 124 1.39 -4.83 8.96
N ARG A 125 1.00 -5.61 9.93
CA ARG A 125 0.37 -6.90 9.64
C ARG A 125 -0.84 -6.59 8.76
N PRO A 126 -0.79 -6.93 7.48
CA PRO A 126 -1.77 -6.37 6.53
C PRO A 126 -3.21 -6.77 6.86
N ILE A 127 -3.43 -7.99 7.33
CA ILE A 127 -4.73 -8.50 7.75
C ILE A 127 -4.48 -9.50 8.88
N PRO A 128 -5.09 -9.34 10.07
CA PRO A 128 -4.97 -10.32 11.13
C PRO A 128 -5.55 -11.66 10.70
N SER A 129 -4.84 -12.76 10.95
CA SER A 129 -5.37 -14.11 10.77
C SER A 129 -6.38 -14.42 11.86
N GLU A 130 -7.64 -14.65 11.50
CA GLU A 130 -8.68 -15.05 12.45
C GLU A 130 -8.33 -16.38 13.10
N TYR A 131 -7.80 -17.31 12.31
CA TYR A 131 -7.38 -18.62 12.80
C TYR A 131 -6.26 -18.53 13.84
N ASP A 132 -5.30 -17.64 13.64
CA ASP A 132 -4.19 -17.41 14.58
C ASP A 132 -4.51 -16.29 15.60
N ARG A 133 -5.77 -15.91 15.76
CA ARG A 133 -6.22 -14.90 16.74
C ARG A 133 -5.48 -13.57 16.64
N GLY A 134 -5.09 -13.18 15.41
CA GLY A 134 -4.34 -11.95 15.17
C GLY A 134 -2.83 -12.03 15.44
N LEU A 135 -2.31 -13.12 15.94
CA LEU A 135 -0.87 -13.30 16.21
C LEU A 135 -0.04 -13.31 14.92
N LYS A 136 -0.66 -13.68 13.80
CA LYS A 136 -0.06 -13.70 12.47
C LYS A 136 -0.90 -12.92 11.48
N GLY A 137 -0.25 -12.32 10.47
CA GLY A 137 -0.93 -11.71 9.34
C GLY A 137 -1.27 -12.72 8.25
N ARG A 138 -2.35 -12.48 7.52
CA ARG A 138 -2.71 -13.20 6.29
C ARG A 138 -2.79 -12.26 5.09
N LYS A 139 -2.88 -12.84 3.90
CA LYS A 139 -3.09 -12.10 2.64
C LYS A 139 -4.58 -12.06 2.28
N PRO A 140 -5.00 -11.16 1.37
CA PRO A 140 -6.37 -11.14 0.87
C PRO A 140 -6.80 -12.45 0.19
N ILE A 141 -5.84 -13.17 -0.43
CA ILE A 141 -6.06 -14.53 -0.94
C ILE A 141 -5.42 -15.47 0.07
N TYR A 142 -6.20 -16.33 0.67
CA TYR A 142 -5.76 -17.17 1.77
C TYR A 142 -6.56 -18.49 1.83
N VAL A 143 -5.96 -19.48 2.46
CA VAL A 143 -6.65 -20.66 2.95
C VAL A 143 -6.92 -20.41 4.43
N PRO A 144 -8.15 -20.65 4.95
CA PRO A 144 -8.48 -20.34 6.34
C PRO A 144 -7.51 -20.94 7.36
N TYR A 145 -7.13 -22.20 7.14
CA TYR A 145 -6.10 -22.92 7.93
C TYR A 145 -5.55 -24.08 7.12
N ALA A 146 -4.37 -24.56 7.48
CA ALA A 146 -3.62 -25.53 6.67
C ALA A 146 -4.36 -26.87 6.43
N GLN A 147 -5.23 -27.26 7.38
CA GLN A 147 -6.00 -28.52 7.32
C GLN A 147 -7.45 -28.32 6.85
N ALA A 148 -7.77 -27.16 6.26
CA ALA A 148 -9.12 -26.88 5.77
C ALA A 148 -9.59 -27.92 4.73
N ILE A 149 -10.84 -28.34 4.85
CA ILE A 149 -11.50 -29.23 3.89
C ILE A 149 -12.83 -28.58 3.49
N PRO A 150 -12.99 -28.19 2.24
CA PRO A 150 -12.02 -28.25 1.13
C PRO A 150 -10.84 -27.29 1.32
N ASN A 151 -9.63 -27.67 0.90
CA ASN A 151 -8.46 -26.81 0.90
C ASN A 151 -8.48 -25.93 -0.37
N ILE A 152 -9.38 -24.99 -0.39
CA ILE A 152 -9.60 -24.06 -1.51
C ILE A 152 -9.27 -22.65 -1.05
N PRO A 153 -8.39 -21.92 -1.77
CA PRO A 153 -8.13 -20.51 -1.48
C PRO A 153 -9.40 -19.66 -1.68
N ALA A 154 -9.66 -18.76 -0.75
CA ALA A 154 -10.72 -17.76 -0.84
C ALA A 154 -10.14 -16.36 -0.98
N ILE A 155 -10.90 -15.45 -1.59
CA ILE A 155 -10.56 -14.03 -1.67
C ILE A 155 -11.41 -13.26 -0.66
N ASP A 156 -10.75 -12.60 0.27
CA ASP A 156 -11.41 -11.67 1.19
C ASP A 156 -11.81 -10.40 0.44
N ARG A 157 -13.09 -10.29 0.11
CA ARG A 157 -13.64 -9.14 -0.64
C ARG A 157 -13.45 -7.83 0.11
N SER A 158 -13.49 -7.84 1.44
CA SER A 158 -13.35 -6.66 2.28
C SER A 158 -11.94 -6.07 2.25
N GLN A 159 -10.93 -6.91 1.97
CA GLN A 159 -9.51 -6.53 1.97
C GLN A 159 -8.88 -6.53 0.57
N CYS A 160 -9.57 -7.07 -0.42
CA CYS A 160 -9.06 -7.13 -1.79
C CYS A 160 -9.20 -5.77 -2.50
N ILE A 161 -8.09 -5.26 -3.04
CA ILE A 161 -8.04 -3.99 -3.77
C ILE A 161 -8.98 -4.01 -4.99
N HIS A 162 -9.09 -5.17 -5.68
CA HIS A 162 -9.98 -5.27 -6.83
C HIS A 162 -11.44 -4.96 -6.44
N PHE A 163 -11.95 -5.56 -5.37
CA PHE A 163 -13.32 -5.31 -4.91
C PHE A 163 -13.53 -3.90 -4.35
N LYS A 164 -12.48 -3.27 -3.80
CA LYS A 164 -12.55 -1.89 -3.29
C LYS A 164 -12.52 -0.84 -4.40
N THR A 165 -11.73 -1.06 -5.45
CA THR A 165 -11.40 0.01 -6.42
C THR A 165 -11.56 -0.36 -7.88
N GLY A 166 -11.73 -1.65 -8.20
CA GLY A 166 -11.69 -2.17 -9.57
C GLY A 166 -10.30 -2.12 -10.23
N GLY A 167 -9.30 -1.56 -9.57
CA GLY A 167 -8.01 -1.21 -10.17
C GLY A 167 -6.95 -2.31 -10.20
N CYS A 168 -7.15 -3.42 -9.49
CA CYS A 168 -6.16 -4.49 -9.37
C CYS A 168 -6.71 -5.81 -9.92
N LYS A 169 -5.94 -6.50 -10.80
CA LYS A 169 -6.23 -7.85 -11.31
C LYS A 169 -4.97 -8.73 -11.37
N ILE A 170 -3.90 -8.34 -10.68
CA ILE A 170 -2.60 -9.00 -10.73
C ILE A 170 -2.71 -10.51 -10.49
N CYS A 171 -3.46 -10.93 -9.47
CA CYS A 171 -3.62 -12.36 -9.17
C CYS A 171 -4.25 -13.16 -10.34
N ALA A 172 -5.24 -12.58 -11.03
CA ALA A 172 -5.86 -13.21 -12.18
C ALA A 172 -4.93 -13.24 -13.41
N GLU A 173 -4.16 -12.17 -13.64
CA GLU A 173 -3.19 -12.07 -14.73
C GLU A 173 -2.02 -13.07 -14.57
N PHE A 174 -1.57 -13.29 -13.33
CA PHE A 174 -0.49 -14.25 -13.03
C PHE A 174 -0.98 -15.69 -12.83
N CYS A 175 -2.27 -15.93 -12.79
CA CYS A 175 -2.83 -17.28 -12.66
C CYS A 175 -2.79 -18.05 -14.00
N GLY A 176 -1.75 -18.86 -14.20
CA GLY A 176 -1.55 -19.58 -15.46
C GLY A 176 -2.68 -20.56 -15.84
N VAL A 177 -3.53 -20.94 -14.88
CA VAL A 177 -4.69 -21.83 -15.10
C VAL A 177 -6.03 -21.09 -15.12
N GLY A 178 -6.02 -19.75 -14.94
CA GLY A 178 -7.22 -18.92 -14.98
C GLY A 178 -8.26 -19.23 -13.88
N ALA A 179 -7.84 -19.73 -12.74
CA ALA A 179 -8.72 -20.18 -11.66
C ALA A 179 -9.34 -19.03 -10.83
N ILE A 180 -8.94 -17.76 -11.06
CA ILE A 180 -9.41 -16.63 -10.26
C ILE A 180 -10.52 -15.90 -11.00
N ASP A 181 -11.72 -16.01 -10.47
CA ASP A 181 -12.90 -15.31 -10.95
C ASP A 181 -13.40 -14.31 -9.91
N HIS A 182 -13.27 -13.01 -10.22
CA HIS A 182 -13.74 -11.94 -9.36
C HIS A 182 -15.24 -11.65 -9.49
N SER A 183 -15.92 -12.25 -10.47
CA SER A 183 -17.36 -12.11 -10.69
C SER A 183 -18.20 -13.17 -9.96
N GLN A 184 -17.54 -14.11 -9.30
CA GLN A 184 -18.19 -15.17 -8.54
C GLN A 184 -19.05 -14.59 -7.40
N GLU A 185 -20.29 -15.05 -7.31
CA GLU A 185 -21.25 -14.67 -6.27
C GLU A 185 -21.53 -15.86 -5.34
N ASP A 186 -22.07 -15.55 -4.16
CA ASP A 186 -22.44 -16.57 -3.19
C ASP A 186 -23.66 -17.36 -3.72
N GLU A 187 -23.60 -18.69 -3.63
CA GLU A 187 -24.68 -19.60 -3.99
C GLU A 187 -25.35 -20.13 -2.72
N ILE A 188 -26.66 -19.97 -2.62
CA ILE A 188 -27.46 -20.52 -1.51
C ILE A 188 -27.94 -21.91 -1.92
N LEU A 189 -27.49 -22.92 -1.18
CA LEU A 189 -27.92 -24.30 -1.37
C LEU A 189 -28.99 -24.65 -0.35
N GLU A 190 -30.13 -25.17 -0.83
CA GLU A 190 -31.15 -25.76 0.03
C GLU A 190 -30.93 -27.27 0.12
N LEU A 191 -30.80 -27.80 1.32
CA LEU A 191 -30.54 -29.20 1.59
C LEU A 191 -31.64 -29.79 2.47
N ASP A 192 -32.26 -30.88 2.01
CA ASP A 192 -33.16 -31.67 2.84
C ASP A 192 -32.33 -32.60 3.75
N VAL A 193 -32.42 -32.40 5.04
CA VAL A 193 -31.64 -33.16 6.04
C VAL A 193 -32.53 -33.80 7.08
N GLY A 194 -32.17 -35.00 7.55
CA GLY A 194 -32.96 -35.72 8.55
C GLY A 194 -32.80 -35.19 9.97
N ALA A 195 -31.67 -34.52 10.26
CA ALA A 195 -31.40 -33.91 11.57
C ALA A 195 -30.35 -32.79 11.43
N ILE A 196 -30.38 -31.84 12.36
CA ILE A 196 -29.39 -30.75 12.46
C ILE A 196 -28.71 -30.87 13.82
N ILE A 197 -27.37 -30.99 13.82
CA ILE A 197 -26.55 -30.99 15.02
C ILE A 197 -25.92 -29.59 15.17
N LEU A 198 -26.31 -28.88 16.23
CA LEU A 198 -25.78 -27.55 16.54
C LEU A 198 -24.54 -27.67 17.42
N ALA A 199 -23.40 -27.23 16.89
CA ALA A 199 -22.14 -27.16 17.61
C ALA A 199 -21.45 -25.80 17.32
N PRO A 200 -22.05 -24.65 17.74
CA PRO A 200 -21.63 -23.31 17.32
C PRO A 200 -20.34 -22.81 17.97
N GLY A 201 -19.78 -23.57 18.93
CA GLY A 201 -18.61 -23.15 19.70
C GLY A 201 -18.94 -22.01 20.67
N PHE A 202 -17.96 -21.14 20.90
CA PHE A 202 -18.13 -19.97 21.78
C PHE A 202 -17.42 -18.75 21.16
N GLU A 203 -17.86 -17.58 21.53
CA GLU A 203 -17.19 -16.31 21.23
C GLU A 203 -16.33 -15.91 22.44
N ALA A 204 -15.04 -15.65 22.18
CA ALA A 204 -14.14 -15.20 23.22
C ALA A 204 -14.47 -13.77 23.62
N TYR A 205 -14.57 -13.53 24.92
CA TYR A 205 -14.76 -12.19 25.46
C TYR A 205 -13.54 -11.31 25.11
N ASP A 206 -13.78 -10.05 24.72
CA ASP A 206 -12.73 -9.08 24.45
C ASP A 206 -12.18 -8.50 25.77
N PRO A 207 -10.98 -8.92 26.23
CA PRO A 207 -10.43 -8.48 27.50
C PRO A 207 -9.88 -7.05 27.48
N SER A 208 -9.74 -6.43 26.29
CA SER A 208 -9.28 -5.04 26.16
C SER A 208 -10.22 -4.05 26.83
N ARG A 209 -11.49 -4.46 27.07
CA ARG A 209 -12.50 -3.67 27.77
C ARG A 209 -12.23 -3.52 29.27
N TYR A 210 -11.31 -4.29 29.83
CA TYR A 210 -10.95 -4.25 31.26
C TYR A 210 -9.45 -4.00 31.42
N GLU A 211 -9.10 -2.76 31.70
CA GLU A 211 -7.70 -2.34 31.91
C GLU A 211 -7.01 -3.10 33.06
N THR A 212 -7.79 -3.59 34.03
CA THR A 212 -7.29 -4.29 35.23
C THR A 212 -6.44 -5.51 34.90
N TYR A 213 -6.70 -6.18 33.76
CA TYR A 213 -5.95 -7.36 33.36
C TYR A 213 -4.67 -7.00 32.58
N GLY A 214 -4.53 -5.77 32.12
CA GLY A 214 -3.38 -5.30 31.37
C GLY A 214 -3.24 -5.88 29.97
N TYR A 215 -4.30 -6.53 29.44
CA TYR A 215 -4.35 -7.01 28.06
C TYR A 215 -4.22 -5.82 27.10
N ALA A 216 -3.48 -5.98 26.01
CA ALA A 216 -3.09 -4.92 25.07
C ALA A 216 -2.11 -3.86 25.62
N HIS A 217 -1.86 -3.80 26.94
CA HIS A 217 -0.84 -2.95 27.54
C HIS A 217 0.49 -3.67 27.72
N PHE A 218 0.41 -4.96 28.11
CA PHE A 218 1.60 -5.77 28.33
C PHE A 218 1.66 -6.87 27.28
N PRO A 219 2.77 -7.02 26.54
CA PRO A 219 2.88 -7.98 25.44
C PRO A 219 2.87 -9.45 25.90
N ASN A 220 3.07 -9.71 27.18
CA ASN A 220 3.02 -11.05 27.78
C ASN A 220 1.67 -11.40 28.41
N VAL A 221 0.69 -10.50 28.34
CA VAL A 221 -0.68 -10.77 28.76
C VAL A 221 -1.50 -11.15 27.54
N ILE A 222 -1.84 -12.42 27.44
CA ILE A 222 -2.52 -13.01 26.29
C ILE A 222 -3.77 -13.78 26.74
N THR A 223 -4.69 -13.99 25.83
CA THR A 223 -5.89 -14.81 26.06
C THR A 223 -5.54 -16.31 26.01
N SER A 224 -6.42 -17.13 26.56
CA SER A 224 -6.26 -18.60 26.46
C SER A 224 -6.26 -19.11 25.01
N MET A 225 -7.02 -18.46 24.13
CA MET A 225 -7.06 -18.82 22.71
C MET A 225 -5.76 -18.44 21.98
N GLU A 226 -5.17 -17.29 22.29
CA GLU A 226 -3.87 -16.90 21.77
C GLU A 226 -2.78 -17.85 22.26
N PHE A 227 -2.82 -18.22 23.54
CA PHE A 227 -1.88 -19.17 24.12
C PHE A 227 -1.99 -20.55 23.48
N GLU A 228 -3.21 -21.06 23.27
CA GLU A 228 -3.45 -22.32 22.56
C GLU A 228 -2.86 -22.27 21.13
N ARG A 229 -3.04 -21.14 20.42
CA ARG A 229 -2.45 -21.00 19.08
C ARG A 229 -0.91 -20.97 19.09
N ILE A 230 -0.30 -20.34 20.07
CA ILE A 230 1.17 -20.35 20.24
C ILE A 230 1.70 -21.77 20.50
N LEU A 231 0.98 -22.56 21.28
CA LEU A 231 1.38 -23.95 21.60
C LEU A 231 1.05 -24.96 20.51
N SER A 232 0.22 -24.59 19.54
CA SER A 232 -0.21 -25.50 18.49
C SER A 232 0.91 -25.75 17.48
N ALA A 233 1.06 -27.01 17.02
CA ALA A 233 2.04 -27.39 15.98
C ALA A 233 1.82 -26.66 14.63
N SER A 234 0.61 -26.15 14.37
CA SER A 234 0.27 -25.32 13.20
C SER A 234 0.16 -23.83 13.55
N GLY A 235 0.64 -23.42 14.69
CA GLY A 235 0.60 -22.06 15.19
C GLY A 235 1.56 -21.11 14.47
N PRO A 236 1.53 -19.82 14.85
CA PRO A 236 2.29 -18.76 14.19
C PRO A 236 3.77 -18.70 14.61
N THR A 237 4.24 -19.60 15.51
CA THR A 237 5.61 -19.64 16.03
C THR A 237 6.46 -20.68 15.33
#